data_cb3ccf303ff9612837fc0a82f4aeed24
#
_entry.id   cb3ccf303ff9612837fc0a82f4aeed24
#
_cell.length_a   1.000
_cell.length_b   1.000
_cell.length_c   1.000
_cell.angle_alpha   90.00
_cell.angle_beta   90.00
_cell.angle_gamma   90.00
#
_symmetry.space_group_name_H-M   'P 1'
#
loop_
_entity.id
_entity.type
_entity.pdbx_description
1 polymer ?
#
loop_
_entity_poly.entity_id
_entity_poly.type
_entity_poly.pdbx_seq_one_letter_code
_entity_poly.pdbx_strand_id
1 'polypeptide(L)'
;MSLSTITLQYSSVRGKEKNTSYPFKAEVKTVDDLEKIAQFDHVCGEYADGTNTRKNAIKGYRSKKTFRKADCLPVDCDNTNPDPLAEDIPASEWKTPADVRAAFPDVPFYVVYSRNHMKEKNGKTA
;
A
#
# COMPACT_ATOMS: atom_id res chain seq x y z
N MET A 1 -6.15 -9.59 19.35
CA MET A 1 -4.79 -10.05 19.00
C MET A 1 -3.89 -8.85 18.78
N SER A 2 -2.79 -8.78 19.49
CA SER A 2 -1.81 -7.74 19.23
C SER A 2 -0.94 -8.14 18.04
N LEU A 3 -0.66 -7.18 17.16
CA LEU A 3 0.22 -7.38 16.02
C LEU A 3 1.64 -6.97 16.37
N SER A 4 2.60 -7.62 15.74
CA SER A 4 4.00 -7.20 15.86
C SER A 4 4.16 -5.80 15.25
N THR A 5 5.14 -5.05 15.77
CA THR A 5 5.52 -3.78 15.18
C THR A 5 6.05 -4.00 13.77
N ILE A 6 5.59 -3.22 12.82
CA ILE A 6 6.08 -3.23 11.45
C ILE A 6 6.67 -1.88 11.08
N THR A 7 7.66 -1.89 10.21
CA THR A 7 8.30 -0.67 9.72
C THR A 7 7.88 -0.41 8.28
N LEU A 8 7.38 0.80 8.04
CA LEU A 8 7.03 1.26 6.70
C LEU A 8 7.85 2.47 6.34
N GLN A 9 8.07 2.68 5.04
CA GLN A 9 8.62 3.93 4.54
C GLN A 9 7.53 4.69 3.79
N TYR A 10 7.56 6.01 3.89
CA TYR A 10 6.56 6.87 3.27
C TYR A 10 7.17 8.18 2.79
N SER A 11 6.39 8.90 2.01
CA SER A 11 6.76 10.22 1.50
C SER A 11 5.85 11.29 2.06
N SER A 12 6.15 12.54 1.77
CA SER A 12 5.30 13.67 2.15
C SER A 12 4.25 14.01 1.09
N VAL A 13 4.23 13.26 -0.01
CA VAL A 13 3.28 13.48 -1.10
C VAL A 13 2.16 12.44 -1.08
N ARG A 14 1.06 12.76 -1.75
CA ARG A 14 -0.13 11.91 -1.82
C ARG A 14 -0.49 11.68 -3.28
N GLY A 15 -0.37 10.43 -3.73
CA GLY A 15 -0.78 10.06 -5.07
C GLY A 15 0.15 10.56 -6.17
N LYS A 16 1.44 10.64 -5.90
CA LYS A 16 2.42 10.98 -6.93
C LYS A 16 2.61 9.78 -7.85
N GLU A 17 2.22 9.94 -9.10
CA GLU A 17 2.40 8.92 -10.11
C GLU A 17 3.88 8.56 -10.26
N LYS A 18 4.19 7.26 -10.33
CA LYS A 18 5.56 6.74 -10.44
C LYS A 18 6.51 7.21 -9.33
N ASN A 19 5.97 7.42 -8.13
CA ASN A 19 6.80 7.82 -6.99
C ASN A 19 7.82 6.71 -6.66
N THR A 20 9.09 7.09 -6.57
CA THR A 20 10.18 6.18 -6.20
C THR A 20 10.90 6.61 -4.92
N SER A 21 10.54 7.74 -4.33
CA SER A 21 11.19 8.28 -3.12
C SER A 21 10.29 8.15 -1.91
N TYR A 22 10.78 7.44 -0.90
CA TYR A 22 10.07 7.21 0.37
C TYR A 22 11.04 7.47 1.52
N PRO A 23 11.38 8.76 1.76
CA PRO A 23 12.50 9.12 2.64
C PRO A 23 12.21 8.94 4.14
N PHE A 24 10.95 8.82 4.54
CA PHE A 24 10.58 8.75 5.94
C PHE A 24 10.30 7.32 6.36
N LYS A 25 10.70 6.97 7.58
CA LYS A 25 10.51 5.66 8.18
C LYS A 25 9.61 5.79 9.39
N ALA A 26 8.67 4.88 9.56
CA ALA A 26 7.80 4.86 10.73
C ALA A 26 7.56 3.45 11.22
N GLU A 27 7.50 3.30 12.53
CA GLU A 27 7.06 2.07 13.17
C GLU A 27 5.55 2.11 13.38
N VAL A 28 4.88 1.09 12.89
CA VAL A 28 3.43 0.94 13.02
C VAL A 28 3.14 -0.07 14.10
N LYS A 29 2.51 0.39 15.19
CA LYS A 29 2.15 -0.44 16.34
C LYS A 29 0.64 -0.60 16.46
N THR A 30 -0.12 0.31 15.88
CA THR A 30 -1.57 0.33 15.96
C THR A 30 -2.18 0.63 14.59
N VAL A 31 -3.49 0.38 14.46
CA VAL A 31 -4.22 0.75 13.24
C VAL A 31 -4.19 2.26 13.02
N ASP A 32 -4.25 3.05 14.10
CA ASP A 32 -4.18 4.51 13.99
C ASP A 32 -2.86 4.97 13.38
N ASP A 33 -1.74 4.35 13.78
CA ASP A 33 -0.43 4.64 13.18
C ASP A 33 -0.45 4.37 11.67
N LEU A 34 -1.03 3.24 11.29
CA LEU A 34 -1.12 2.84 9.89
C LEU A 34 -1.99 3.80 9.08
N GLU A 35 -3.13 4.21 9.63
CA GLU A 35 -4.04 5.14 8.95
C GLU A 35 -3.38 6.48 8.64
N LYS A 36 -2.56 6.97 9.56
CA LYS A 36 -1.82 8.22 9.36
C LYS A 36 -0.83 8.12 8.21
N ILE A 37 -0.10 6.99 8.13
CA ILE A 37 0.90 6.75 7.10
C ILE A 37 0.24 6.47 5.76
N ALA A 38 -0.88 5.76 5.76
CA ALA A 38 -1.59 5.37 4.55
C ALA A 38 -2.18 6.55 3.77
N GLN A 39 -2.26 7.74 4.39
CA GLN A 39 -2.66 8.96 3.69
C GLN A 39 -1.61 9.43 2.68
N PHE A 40 -0.36 9.06 2.90
CA PHE A 40 0.76 9.41 2.03
C PHE A 40 1.14 8.22 1.14
N ASP A 41 1.89 8.49 0.09
CA ASP A 41 2.49 7.41 -0.67
C ASP A 41 3.43 6.63 0.26
N HIS A 42 3.30 5.31 0.28
CA HIS A 42 4.04 4.46 1.21
C HIS A 42 4.36 3.10 0.59
N VAL A 43 5.32 2.42 1.19
CA VAL A 43 5.73 1.08 0.79
C VAL A 43 5.91 0.21 2.04
N CYS A 44 5.73 -1.09 1.88
CA CYS A 44 5.87 -2.06 2.97
C CYS A 44 7.29 -2.60 3.13
N GLY A 45 8.27 -1.99 2.47
CA GLY A 45 9.66 -2.39 2.56
C GLY A 45 10.55 -1.28 3.07
N GLU A 46 11.76 -1.65 3.49
CA GLU A 46 12.81 -0.70 3.81
C GLU A 46 13.78 -0.61 2.66
N TYR A 47 14.05 0.61 2.22
CA TYR A 47 14.89 0.92 1.08
C TYR A 47 15.97 1.91 1.49
N ALA A 48 17.22 1.65 1.06
CA ALA A 48 18.31 2.60 1.24
C ALA A 48 18.18 3.74 0.21
N ASP A 49 18.93 4.80 0.46
CA ASP A 49 19.11 5.86 -0.52
C ASP A 49 19.89 5.32 -1.72
N GLY A 50 19.64 5.87 -2.88
CA GLY A 50 20.30 5.43 -4.09
C GLY A 50 20.31 6.50 -5.17
N THR A 51 20.74 6.11 -6.36
CA THR A 51 20.82 6.98 -7.52
C THR A 51 20.06 6.35 -8.67
N ASN A 52 19.17 7.11 -9.30
CA ASN A 52 18.38 6.61 -10.42
C ASN A 52 19.19 6.60 -11.73
N THR A 53 18.58 6.13 -12.82
CA THR A 53 19.22 6.05 -14.14
C THR A 53 19.62 7.40 -14.71
N ARG A 54 19.01 8.49 -14.24
CA ARG A 54 19.35 9.86 -14.63
C ARG A 54 20.42 10.48 -13.73
N LYS A 55 21.06 9.67 -12.87
CA LYS A 55 22.08 10.07 -11.91
C LYS A 55 21.60 11.06 -10.85
N ASN A 56 20.31 11.07 -10.56
CA ASN A 56 19.74 11.85 -9.46
C ASN A 56 19.76 11.03 -8.18
N ALA A 57 20.17 11.64 -7.07
CA ALA A 57 20.12 11.03 -5.76
C ALA A 57 18.66 10.95 -5.28
N ILE A 58 18.24 9.78 -4.83
CA ILE A 58 16.88 9.53 -4.36
C ILE A 58 16.96 9.00 -2.92
N LYS A 59 16.32 9.67 -2.00
CA LYS A 59 16.21 9.20 -0.61
C LYS A 59 15.10 8.17 -0.48
N GLY A 60 15.41 7.06 0.24
CA GLY A 60 14.46 5.96 0.36
C GLY A 60 14.04 5.45 -1.01
N TYR A 61 14.99 5.11 -1.84
CA TYR A 61 14.77 4.79 -3.25
C TYR A 61 14.16 3.40 -3.42
N ARG A 62 12.93 3.36 -3.88
CA ARG A 62 12.24 2.09 -4.19
C ARG A 62 12.84 1.47 -5.45
N SER A 63 13.75 0.55 -5.28
CA SER A 63 14.35 -0.21 -6.37
C SER A 63 14.84 -1.56 -5.86
N LYS A 64 15.13 -2.48 -6.78
CA LYS A 64 15.66 -3.80 -6.41
C LYS A 64 17.01 -3.70 -5.71
N LYS A 65 17.87 -2.79 -6.16
CA LYS A 65 19.23 -2.63 -5.61
C LYS A 65 19.25 -2.04 -4.21
N THR A 66 18.27 -1.22 -3.89
CA THR A 66 18.20 -0.50 -2.60
C THR A 66 17.26 -1.16 -1.61
N PHE A 67 16.55 -2.21 -1.99
CA PHE A 67 15.71 -2.99 -1.08
C PHE A 67 16.57 -3.66 -0.01
N ARG A 68 16.13 -3.56 1.26
CA ARG A 68 16.82 -4.14 2.40
C ARG A 68 16.02 -5.25 3.05
N LYS A 69 14.79 -4.97 3.46
CA LYS A 69 13.91 -5.95 4.11
C LYS A 69 12.47 -5.50 4.06
N ALA A 70 11.56 -6.41 4.39
CA ALA A 70 10.14 -6.11 4.58
C ALA A 70 9.61 -6.91 5.76
N ASP A 71 8.84 -6.23 6.63
CA ASP A 71 8.21 -6.85 7.79
C ASP A 71 6.82 -7.37 7.48
N CYS A 72 6.23 -6.98 6.37
CA CYS A 72 4.87 -7.33 5.99
C CYS A 72 4.72 -7.37 4.48
N LEU A 73 3.62 -7.96 4.02
CA LEU A 73 3.22 -7.95 2.62
C LEU A 73 1.95 -7.13 2.48
N PRO A 74 1.88 -6.24 1.49
CA PRO A 74 0.63 -5.57 1.17
C PRO A 74 -0.27 -6.50 0.37
N VAL A 75 -1.57 -6.43 0.65
CA VAL A 75 -2.60 -7.07 -0.17
C VAL A 75 -3.55 -5.96 -0.61
N ASP A 76 -3.61 -5.73 -1.90
CA ASP A 76 -4.50 -4.73 -2.48
C ASP A 76 -5.77 -5.40 -3.00
N CYS A 77 -6.90 -5.01 -2.43
CA CYS A 77 -8.20 -5.51 -2.85
C CYS A 77 -8.87 -4.45 -3.72
N ASP A 78 -8.56 -4.47 -5.00
CA ASP A 78 -9.17 -3.58 -5.97
C ASP A 78 -10.42 -4.25 -6.55
N ASN A 79 -11.59 -3.71 -6.21
CA ASN A 79 -12.88 -4.25 -6.59
C ASN A 79 -13.42 -3.65 -7.90
N THR A 80 -12.61 -2.92 -8.65
CA THR A 80 -12.97 -2.44 -9.98
C THR A 80 -12.37 -3.33 -11.05
N ASN A 81 -13.09 -3.49 -12.17
CA ASN A 81 -12.51 -4.14 -13.33
C ASN A 81 -11.49 -3.18 -13.98
N PRO A 82 -10.26 -3.60 -14.23
CA PRO A 82 -9.25 -2.73 -14.84
C PRO A 82 -9.57 -2.35 -16.29
N ASP A 83 -10.38 -3.12 -17.00
CA ASP A 83 -10.83 -2.78 -18.34
C ASP A 83 -12.00 -1.80 -18.26
N PRO A 84 -11.83 -0.52 -18.72
CA PRO A 84 -12.91 0.46 -18.65
C PRO A 84 -14.12 0.12 -19.53
N LEU A 85 -13.99 -0.79 -20.49
CA LEU A 85 -15.09 -1.22 -21.36
C LEU A 85 -15.86 -2.42 -20.81
N ALA A 86 -15.34 -3.10 -19.78
CA ALA A 86 -16.00 -4.21 -19.14
C ALA A 86 -17.05 -3.74 -18.15
N GLU A 87 -18.00 -4.62 -17.82
CA GLU A 87 -18.98 -4.36 -16.77
C GLU A 87 -18.34 -4.23 -15.40
N ASP A 88 -18.98 -3.46 -14.52
CA ASP A 88 -18.55 -3.36 -13.13
C ASP A 88 -18.65 -4.71 -12.42
N ILE A 89 -17.74 -4.94 -11.48
CA ILE A 89 -17.81 -6.10 -10.59
C ILE A 89 -18.97 -5.88 -9.61
N PRO A 90 -19.96 -6.79 -9.54
CA PRO A 90 -21.04 -6.65 -8.58
C PRO A 90 -20.54 -6.56 -7.14
N ALA A 91 -21.16 -5.74 -6.32
CA ALA A 91 -20.75 -5.56 -4.92
C ALA A 91 -20.73 -6.88 -4.13
N SER A 92 -21.60 -7.84 -4.49
CA SER A 92 -21.60 -9.17 -3.88
C SER A 92 -20.33 -9.98 -4.14
N GLU A 93 -19.56 -9.62 -5.16
CA GLU A 93 -18.29 -10.27 -5.51
C GLU A 93 -17.07 -9.49 -5.04
N TRP A 94 -17.27 -8.32 -4.40
CA TRP A 94 -16.17 -7.55 -3.86
C TRP A 94 -15.46 -8.29 -2.74
N LYS A 95 -14.13 -8.19 -2.73
CA LYS A 95 -13.32 -8.74 -1.64
C LYS A 95 -13.38 -7.81 -0.43
N THR A 96 -13.57 -8.40 0.72
CA THR A 96 -13.73 -7.69 1.99
C THR A 96 -12.68 -8.17 3.00
N PRO A 97 -12.51 -7.47 4.14
CA PRO A 97 -11.65 -7.98 5.21
C PRO A 97 -12.02 -9.40 5.66
N ALA A 98 -13.29 -9.77 5.64
CA ALA A 98 -13.74 -11.12 5.98
C ALA A 98 -13.19 -12.16 4.98
N ASP A 99 -13.12 -11.83 3.69
CA ASP A 99 -12.53 -12.70 2.68
C ASP A 99 -11.04 -12.92 2.92
N VAL A 100 -10.31 -11.88 3.31
CA VAL A 100 -8.89 -11.99 3.65
C VAL A 100 -8.70 -12.88 4.88
N ARG A 101 -9.55 -12.73 5.90
CA ARG A 101 -9.53 -13.56 7.10
C ARG A 101 -9.77 -15.02 6.74
N ALA A 102 -10.72 -15.30 5.87
CA ALA A 102 -11.04 -16.66 5.43
C ALA A 102 -9.88 -17.29 4.65
N ALA A 103 -9.19 -16.51 3.81
CA ALA A 103 -8.05 -16.99 3.03
C ALA A 103 -6.80 -17.22 3.89
N PHE A 104 -6.59 -16.40 4.92
CA PHE A 104 -5.40 -16.44 5.77
C PHE A 104 -5.79 -16.46 7.26
N PRO A 105 -6.42 -17.56 7.75
CA PRO A 105 -7.00 -17.58 9.10
C PRO A 105 -5.98 -17.44 10.23
N ASP A 106 -4.74 -17.83 9.99
CA ASP A 106 -3.68 -17.83 11.00
C ASP A 106 -2.70 -16.65 10.86
N VAL A 107 -2.97 -15.74 9.93
CA VAL A 107 -2.08 -14.59 9.68
C VAL A 107 -2.71 -13.33 10.23
N PRO A 108 -2.04 -12.62 11.16
CA PRO A 108 -2.52 -11.32 11.61
C PRO A 108 -2.35 -10.28 10.50
N PHE A 109 -3.31 -9.35 10.39
CA PHE A 109 -3.23 -8.29 9.40
C PHE A 109 -3.92 -7.02 9.89
N TYR A 110 -3.46 -5.88 9.35
CA TYR A 110 -4.13 -4.59 9.46
C TYR A 110 -4.94 -4.32 8.21
N VAL A 111 -6.05 -3.62 8.36
CA VAL A 111 -6.89 -3.17 7.25
C VAL A 111 -6.96 -1.65 7.26
N VAL A 112 -6.67 -1.05 6.11
CA VAL A 112 -6.92 0.38 5.90
C VAL A 112 -7.65 0.54 4.58
N TYR A 113 -8.54 1.52 4.54
CA TYR A 113 -9.20 1.89 3.29
C TYR A 113 -8.29 2.85 2.53
N SER A 114 -8.16 2.63 1.23
CA SER A 114 -7.34 3.48 0.39
C SER A 114 -7.99 4.86 0.22
N ARG A 115 -7.20 5.83 -0.27
CA ARG A 115 -7.72 7.15 -0.62
C ARG A 115 -8.84 7.08 -1.66
N ASN A 116 -8.85 6.03 -2.47
CA ASN A 116 -9.82 5.85 -3.54
C ASN A 116 -10.97 4.91 -3.16
N HIS A 117 -11.06 4.54 -1.86
CA HIS A 117 -12.13 3.68 -1.38
C HIS A 117 -13.50 4.28 -1.71
N MET A 118 -14.35 3.49 -2.37
CA MET A 118 -15.69 3.89 -2.83
C MET A 118 -15.71 5.07 -3.80
N LYS A 119 -14.55 5.46 -4.33
CA LYS A 119 -14.48 6.48 -5.39
C LYS A 119 -14.53 5.83 -6.76
N GLU A 120 -14.99 6.61 -7.73
CA GLU A 120 -15.04 6.19 -9.11
C GLU A 120 -13.63 6.00 -9.68
N LYS A 121 -13.42 4.88 -10.36
CA LYS A 121 -12.16 4.55 -11.02
C LYS A 121 -12.49 3.98 -12.40
N ASN A 122 -11.92 4.57 -13.46
CA ASN A 122 -12.24 4.19 -14.84
C ASN A 122 -13.74 4.24 -15.13
N GLY A 123 -14.44 5.23 -14.55
CA GLY A 123 -15.89 5.33 -14.67
C GLY A 123 -16.68 4.36 -13.80
N LYS A 124 -16.02 3.70 -12.83
CA LYS A 124 -16.61 2.67 -11.97
C LYS A 124 -16.35 2.98 -10.50
N THR A 125 -17.26 2.54 -9.63
CA THR A 125 -17.14 2.67 -8.19
C THR A 125 -16.78 1.33 -7.55
N ALA A 126 -15.82 1.35 -6.63
CA ALA A 126 -15.41 0.12 -5.94
C ALA A 126 -15.29 0.29 -4.42
#